data_9442cfe5996367157b9b66b1fbbe48d0
#
_entry.id   9442cfe5996367157b9b66b1fbbe48d0
#
_cell.length_a   1.000
_cell.length_b   1.000
_cell.length_c   1.000
_cell.angle_alpha   90.00
_cell.angle_beta   90.00
_cell.angle_gamma   90.00
#
_symmetry.space_group_name_H-M   'P 1'
#
loop_
_entity.id
_entity.type
_entity.pdbx_description
1 polymer ?
#
loop_
_entity_poly.entity_id
_entity_poly.type
_entity_poly.pdbx_seq_one_letter_code
_entity_poly.pdbx_strand_id
1 'polypeptide(L)'
;MKEHKIIIRLFGIFLIVLTWNCAGNKFRKIATSDPLKLVSMEDSLLQSNPTAHIVESISIAHGALGKRAMQTGYYEKAKEHFTSALKLPPNDTLYIYNQLMAEGHILQKSGKKDKLWSSIQTYSKAASFDEKAGAPYFYIGNSYYKLGDKDFDLIIESYDKALALELKSDIEVLARQAREEALIREKKLKDFWK
;
A
#
# COMPACT_ATOMS: atom_id res chain seq x y z
N MET A 1 -58.55 -2.13 14.79
CA MET A 1 -57.61 -3.15 15.29
C MET A 1 -56.56 -3.61 14.24
N LYS A 2 -56.84 -3.66 12.96
CA LYS A 2 -55.87 -4.06 11.92
C LYS A 2 -54.79 -2.99 11.68
N GLU A 3 -55.12 -1.71 11.71
CA GLU A 3 -54.15 -0.62 11.45
C GLU A 3 -53.08 -0.46 12.53
N HIS A 4 -53.41 -0.63 13.81
CA HIS A 4 -52.42 -0.60 14.88
C HIS A 4 -51.35 -1.71 14.79
N LYS A 5 -51.73 -2.89 14.28
CA LYS A 5 -50.76 -4.00 14.10
C LYS A 5 -49.77 -3.75 12.95
N ILE A 6 -50.19 -3.01 11.92
CA ILE A 6 -49.32 -2.63 10.79
C ILE A 6 -48.33 -1.57 11.23
N ILE A 7 -48.75 -0.55 11.97
CA ILE A 7 -47.87 0.51 12.49
C ILE A 7 -46.82 -0.06 13.44
N ILE A 8 -47.18 -0.97 14.35
CA ILE A 8 -46.23 -1.63 15.28
C ILE A 8 -45.21 -2.49 14.51
N ARG A 9 -45.62 -3.19 13.44
CA ARG A 9 -44.68 -3.97 12.58
C ARG A 9 -43.73 -3.07 11.80
N LEU A 10 -44.20 -1.96 11.24
CA LEU A 10 -43.38 -0.99 10.54
C LEU A 10 -42.39 -0.29 11.49
N PHE A 11 -42.83 0.04 12.70
CA PHE A 11 -41.95 0.63 13.71
C PHE A 11 -40.87 -0.35 14.21
N GLY A 12 -41.23 -1.64 14.37
CA GLY A 12 -40.26 -2.69 14.70
C GLY A 12 -39.21 -2.92 13.64
N ILE A 13 -39.60 -2.92 12.36
CA ILE A 13 -38.66 -3.06 11.21
C ILE A 13 -37.74 -1.84 11.14
N PHE A 14 -38.28 -0.63 11.37
CA PHE A 14 -37.46 0.60 11.35
C PHE A 14 -36.43 0.66 12.49
N LEU A 15 -36.79 0.17 13.68
CA LEU A 15 -35.84 0.05 14.81
C LEU A 15 -34.74 -0.95 14.55
N ILE A 16 -35.04 -2.10 13.91
CA ILE A 16 -34.04 -3.11 13.57
C ILE A 16 -33.03 -2.57 12.54
N VAL A 17 -33.50 -1.80 11.55
CA VAL A 17 -32.63 -1.19 10.53
C VAL A 17 -31.69 -0.15 11.15
N LEU A 18 -32.15 0.62 12.14
CA LEU A 18 -31.33 1.61 12.85
C LEU A 18 -30.24 0.97 13.70
N THR A 19 -30.50 -0.18 14.33
CA THR A 19 -29.50 -0.87 15.15
C THR A 19 -28.41 -1.53 14.30
N TRP A 20 -28.73 -2.01 13.10
CA TRP A 20 -27.75 -2.60 12.18
C TRP A 20 -26.78 -1.56 11.61
N ASN A 21 -27.24 -0.36 11.33
CA ASN A 21 -26.40 0.73 10.84
C ASN A 21 -25.42 1.25 11.91
N CYS A 22 -25.80 1.16 13.20
CA CYS A 22 -24.94 1.58 14.31
C CYS A 22 -23.77 0.61 14.56
N ALA A 23 -23.95 -0.70 14.36
CA ALA A 23 -22.91 -1.69 14.59
C ALA A 23 -21.79 -1.61 13.55
N GLY A 24 -22.15 -1.43 12.25
CA GLY A 24 -21.17 -1.27 11.16
C GLY A 24 -20.29 -0.03 11.35
N ASN A 25 -20.87 1.07 11.79
CA ASN A 25 -20.14 2.32 12.07
C ASN A 25 -19.15 2.20 13.24
N LYS A 26 -19.45 1.36 14.24
CA LYS A 26 -18.57 1.11 15.38
C LYS A 26 -17.27 0.43 14.97
N PHE A 27 -17.34 -0.67 14.20
CA PHE A 27 -16.14 -1.40 13.77
C PHE A 27 -15.29 -0.59 12.78
N ARG A 28 -15.91 0.16 11.88
CA ARG A 28 -15.19 1.07 10.98
C ARG A 28 -14.44 2.16 11.75
N LYS A 29 -15.03 2.69 12.82
CA LYS A 29 -14.34 3.64 13.71
C LYS A 29 -13.15 2.99 14.41
N ILE A 30 -13.29 1.77 14.94
CA ILE A 30 -12.19 1.03 15.56
C ILE A 30 -11.09 0.73 14.53
N ALA A 31 -11.44 0.35 13.30
CA ALA A 31 -10.47 0.09 12.23
C ALA A 31 -9.51 1.25 11.96
N THR A 32 -9.96 2.49 12.16
CA THR A 32 -9.15 3.70 11.94
C THR A 32 -8.48 4.20 13.22
N SER A 33 -9.14 4.12 14.38
CA SER A 33 -8.62 4.67 15.64
C SER A 33 -7.73 3.69 16.41
N ASP A 34 -8.07 2.39 16.39
CA ASP A 34 -7.32 1.32 17.06
C ASP A 34 -7.36 0.02 16.23
N PRO A 35 -6.65 0.01 15.07
CA PRO A 35 -6.68 -1.13 14.17
C PRO A 35 -6.13 -2.43 14.80
N LEU A 36 -5.17 -2.34 15.75
CA LEU A 36 -4.63 -3.50 16.45
C LEU A 36 -5.72 -4.22 17.27
N LYS A 37 -6.57 -3.46 17.96
CA LYS A 37 -7.69 -4.01 18.71
C LYS A 37 -8.65 -4.77 17.81
N LEU A 38 -8.95 -4.23 16.61
CA LEU A 38 -9.88 -4.90 15.70
C LEU A 38 -9.27 -6.20 15.14
N VAL A 39 -8.00 -6.17 14.77
CA VAL A 39 -7.28 -7.36 14.28
C VAL A 39 -7.15 -8.42 15.37
N SER A 40 -6.96 -8.04 16.65
CA SER A 40 -6.94 -9.01 17.75
C SER A 40 -8.28 -9.74 17.98
N MET A 41 -9.37 -9.19 17.44
CA MET A 41 -10.72 -9.78 17.51
C MET A 41 -11.11 -10.49 16.21
N GLU A 42 -10.26 -10.49 15.19
CA GLU A 42 -10.59 -10.97 13.84
C GLU A 42 -11.15 -12.37 13.81
N ASP A 43 -10.45 -13.35 14.39
CA ASP A 43 -10.88 -14.75 14.38
C ASP A 43 -12.27 -14.93 15.01
N SER A 44 -12.51 -14.29 16.15
CA SER A 44 -13.79 -14.34 16.84
C SER A 44 -14.91 -13.70 16.02
N LEU A 45 -14.62 -12.57 15.36
CA LEU A 45 -15.59 -11.87 14.53
C LEU A 45 -15.91 -12.65 13.26
N LEU A 46 -14.91 -13.24 12.60
CA LEU A 46 -15.12 -14.01 11.37
C LEU A 46 -15.86 -15.33 11.63
N GLN A 47 -15.69 -15.94 12.80
CA GLN A 47 -16.43 -17.16 13.19
C GLN A 47 -17.89 -16.88 13.57
N SER A 48 -18.26 -15.67 13.94
CA SER A 48 -19.61 -15.28 14.41
C SER A 48 -20.60 -14.95 13.28
N ASN A 49 -20.38 -15.41 12.05
CA ASN A 49 -21.18 -15.07 10.86
C ASN A 49 -21.25 -13.55 10.60
N PRO A 50 -20.11 -12.91 10.28
CA PRO A 50 -19.98 -11.47 10.25
C PRO A 50 -20.77 -10.84 9.12
N THR A 51 -21.25 -9.61 9.34
CA THR A 51 -21.80 -8.79 8.27
C THR A 51 -20.68 -8.30 7.33
N ALA A 52 -21.02 -7.95 6.08
CA ALA A 52 -20.07 -7.40 5.12
C ALA A 52 -19.31 -6.18 5.69
N HIS A 53 -19.96 -5.33 6.48
CA HIS A 53 -19.34 -4.17 7.13
C HIS A 53 -18.28 -4.54 8.17
N ILE A 54 -18.43 -5.65 8.87
CA ILE A 54 -17.42 -6.13 9.82
C ILE A 54 -16.20 -6.62 9.05
N VAL A 55 -16.41 -7.42 8.00
CA VAL A 55 -15.34 -7.94 7.14
C VAL A 55 -14.57 -6.79 6.47
N GLU A 56 -15.27 -5.81 5.90
CA GLU A 56 -14.66 -4.58 5.35
C GLU A 56 -13.86 -3.82 6.41
N SER A 57 -14.39 -3.69 7.64
CA SER A 57 -13.69 -3.00 8.72
C SER A 57 -12.38 -3.70 9.11
N ILE A 58 -12.36 -5.04 9.12
CA ILE A 58 -11.14 -5.83 9.37
C ILE A 58 -10.12 -5.59 8.24
N SER A 59 -10.54 -5.61 6.98
CA SER A 59 -9.69 -5.28 5.83
C SER A 59 -9.07 -3.88 5.96
N ILE A 60 -9.87 -2.88 6.34
CA ILE A 60 -9.40 -1.51 6.59
C ILE A 60 -8.38 -1.46 7.74
N ALA A 61 -8.60 -2.22 8.82
CA ALA A 61 -7.67 -2.27 9.95
C ALA A 61 -6.31 -2.85 9.53
N HIS A 62 -6.31 -3.94 8.76
CA HIS A 62 -5.09 -4.48 8.19
C HIS A 62 -4.41 -3.47 7.25
N GLY A 63 -5.17 -2.80 6.38
CA GLY A 63 -4.64 -1.74 5.52
C GLY A 63 -3.97 -0.61 6.30
N ALA A 64 -4.56 -0.18 7.42
CA ALA A 64 -4.00 0.84 8.30
C ALA A 64 -2.69 0.38 8.97
N LEU A 65 -2.64 -0.86 9.47
CA LEU A 65 -1.42 -1.46 10.05
C LEU A 65 -0.32 -1.63 9.01
N GLY A 66 -0.66 -2.08 7.80
CA GLY A 66 0.28 -2.18 6.69
C GLY A 66 0.90 -0.83 6.34
N LYS A 67 0.09 0.23 6.24
CA LYS A 67 0.60 1.60 6.01
C LYS A 67 1.52 2.08 7.12
N ARG A 68 1.17 1.83 8.39
CA ARG A 68 2.04 2.18 9.53
C ARG A 68 3.37 1.42 9.47
N ALA A 69 3.33 0.13 9.15
CA ALA A 69 4.53 -0.69 9.00
C ALA A 69 5.42 -0.21 7.84
N MET A 70 4.84 0.22 6.70
CA MET A 70 5.56 0.88 5.60
C MET A 70 6.30 2.13 6.08
N GLN A 71 5.62 3.02 6.80
CA GLN A 71 6.19 4.28 7.30
C GLN A 71 7.35 4.08 8.27
N THR A 72 7.35 2.96 9.01
CA THR A 72 8.39 2.62 9.98
C THR A 72 9.46 1.66 9.43
N GLY A 73 9.41 1.32 8.14
CA GLY A 73 10.39 0.45 7.47
C GLY A 73 10.27 -1.04 7.80
N TYR A 74 9.18 -1.47 8.44
CA TYR A 74 8.89 -2.88 8.72
C TYR A 74 8.17 -3.52 7.53
N TYR A 75 8.88 -3.66 6.40
CA TYR A 75 8.29 -4.05 5.12
C TYR A 75 7.70 -5.45 5.11
N GLU A 76 8.29 -6.40 5.83
CA GLU A 76 7.76 -7.76 5.98
C GLU A 76 6.38 -7.73 6.65
N LYS A 77 6.24 -7.01 7.76
CA LYS A 77 4.96 -6.81 8.45
C LYS A 77 3.96 -6.06 7.59
N ALA A 78 4.42 -5.07 6.83
CA ALA A 78 3.56 -4.34 5.91
C ALA A 78 2.97 -5.28 4.84
N LYS A 79 3.81 -6.11 4.22
CA LYS A 79 3.39 -7.11 3.23
C LYS A 79 2.39 -8.10 3.82
N GLU A 80 2.62 -8.61 5.04
CA GLU A 80 1.70 -9.51 5.75
C GLU A 80 0.33 -8.87 5.95
N HIS A 81 0.28 -7.65 6.46
CA HIS A 81 -0.97 -6.93 6.68
C HIS A 81 -1.73 -6.65 5.38
N PHE A 82 -1.06 -6.18 4.32
CA PHE A 82 -1.72 -5.99 3.03
C PHE A 82 -2.21 -7.32 2.43
N THR A 83 -1.45 -8.41 2.63
CA THR A 83 -1.89 -9.75 2.22
C THR A 83 -3.16 -10.18 2.96
N SER A 84 -3.24 -9.91 4.27
CA SER A 84 -4.44 -10.20 5.07
C SER A 84 -5.62 -9.33 4.64
N ALA A 85 -5.40 -8.03 4.38
CA ALA A 85 -6.44 -7.15 3.85
C ALA A 85 -7.03 -7.66 2.52
N LEU A 86 -6.17 -8.16 1.62
CA LEU A 86 -6.57 -8.67 0.30
C LEU A 86 -7.29 -10.02 0.32
N LYS A 87 -7.23 -10.77 1.43
CA LYS A 87 -8.03 -11.99 1.62
C LYS A 87 -9.50 -11.67 1.91
N LEU A 88 -9.80 -10.42 2.24
CA LEU A 88 -11.13 -9.95 2.64
C LEU A 88 -11.68 -8.99 1.59
N PRO A 89 -12.98 -9.06 1.26
CA PRO A 89 -13.61 -8.09 0.37
C PRO A 89 -13.75 -6.70 1.05
N PRO A 90 -13.80 -5.61 0.24
CA PRO A 90 -13.51 -5.56 -1.20
C PRO A 90 -12.00 -5.63 -1.46
N ASN A 91 -11.60 -6.29 -2.54
CA ASN A 91 -10.20 -6.35 -2.97
C ASN A 91 -9.79 -4.97 -3.51
N ASP A 92 -9.25 -4.13 -2.65
CA ASP A 92 -8.80 -2.78 -3.00
C ASP A 92 -7.45 -2.84 -3.73
N THR A 93 -7.43 -2.28 -4.95
CA THR A 93 -6.20 -2.18 -5.77
C THR A 93 -5.09 -1.41 -5.06
N LEU A 94 -5.44 -0.48 -4.16
CA LEU A 94 -4.49 0.22 -3.32
C LEU A 94 -3.72 -0.72 -2.38
N TYR A 95 -4.34 -1.79 -1.91
CA TYR A 95 -3.64 -2.79 -1.09
C TYR A 95 -2.70 -3.65 -1.93
N ILE A 96 -3.07 -3.97 -3.19
CA ILE A 96 -2.16 -4.65 -4.13
C ILE A 96 -0.93 -3.78 -4.40
N TYR A 97 -1.14 -2.50 -4.73
CA TYR A 97 -0.06 -1.54 -4.91
C TYR A 97 0.89 -1.51 -3.70
N ASN A 98 0.35 -1.30 -2.50
CA ASN A 98 1.15 -1.19 -1.30
C ASN A 98 1.85 -2.52 -0.92
N GLN A 99 1.22 -3.68 -1.17
CA GLN A 99 1.84 -4.99 -0.98
C GLN A 99 3.06 -5.16 -1.88
N LEU A 100 2.93 -4.80 -3.17
CA LEU A 100 4.03 -4.84 -4.13
C LEU A 100 5.14 -3.85 -3.77
N MET A 101 4.79 -2.65 -3.31
CA MET A 101 5.79 -1.68 -2.81
C MET A 101 6.56 -2.25 -1.62
N ALA A 102 5.88 -2.87 -0.64
CA ALA A 102 6.53 -3.52 0.49
C ALA A 102 7.46 -4.65 0.04
N GLU A 103 7.02 -5.50 -0.88
CA GLU A 103 7.84 -6.58 -1.45
C GLU A 103 9.06 -6.04 -2.19
N GLY A 104 8.90 -5.00 -3.01
CA GLY A 104 9.99 -4.32 -3.67
C GLY A 104 11.04 -3.81 -2.68
N HIS A 105 10.63 -3.21 -1.56
CA HIS A 105 11.55 -2.76 -0.51
C HIS A 105 12.30 -3.92 0.16
N ILE A 106 11.63 -5.03 0.44
CA ILE A 106 12.27 -6.24 0.99
C ILE A 106 13.37 -6.74 0.04
N LEU A 107 13.05 -6.87 -1.23
CA LEU A 107 13.98 -7.32 -2.26
C LEU A 107 15.16 -6.35 -2.41
N GLN A 108 14.89 -5.05 -2.50
CA GLN A 108 15.92 -4.02 -2.66
C GLN A 108 16.85 -3.93 -1.46
N LYS A 109 16.34 -4.12 -0.23
CA LYS A 109 17.12 -4.10 1.02
C LYS A 109 18.15 -5.23 1.07
N SER A 110 17.89 -6.35 0.43
CA SER A 110 18.84 -7.48 0.32
C SER A 110 20.16 -7.09 -0.35
N GLY A 111 20.17 -6.16 -1.30
CA GLY A 111 21.34 -5.72 -2.05
C GLY A 111 21.93 -6.76 -3.02
N LYS A 112 21.43 -7.99 -3.03
CA LYS A 112 21.88 -9.04 -3.95
C LYS A 112 21.42 -8.74 -5.37
N LYS A 113 22.28 -8.99 -6.37
CA LYS A 113 22.03 -8.66 -7.76
C LYS A 113 20.71 -9.24 -8.31
N ASP A 114 20.44 -10.51 -8.04
CA ASP A 114 19.20 -11.19 -8.41
C ASP A 114 17.97 -10.55 -7.75
N LYS A 115 18.09 -10.15 -6.48
CA LYS A 115 17.04 -9.48 -5.72
C LYS A 115 16.80 -8.05 -6.20
N LEU A 116 17.84 -7.33 -6.62
CA LEU A 116 17.69 -6.00 -7.22
C LEU A 116 16.94 -6.08 -8.55
N TRP A 117 17.21 -7.06 -9.40
CA TRP A 117 16.42 -7.29 -10.61
C TRP A 117 14.96 -7.63 -10.29
N SER A 118 14.74 -8.51 -9.30
CA SER A 118 13.38 -8.83 -8.84
C SER A 118 12.67 -7.59 -8.26
N SER A 119 13.38 -6.70 -7.57
CA SER A 119 12.78 -5.48 -7.03
C SER A 119 12.32 -4.53 -8.14
N ILE A 120 13.11 -4.39 -9.22
CA ILE A 120 12.74 -3.59 -10.40
C ILE A 120 11.43 -4.12 -11.01
N GLN A 121 11.34 -5.44 -11.22
CA GLN A 121 10.12 -6.07 -11.75
C GLN A 121 8.92 -5.85 -10.83
N THR A 122 9.13 -5.98 -9.51
CA THR A 122 8.06 -5.81 -8.51
C THR A 122 7.56 -4.36 -8.46
N TYR A 123 8.46 -3.37 -8.47
CA TYR A 123 8.07 -1.97 -8.54
C TYR A 123 7.39 -1.61 -9.88
N SER A 124 7.87 -2.18 -11.01
CA SER A 124 7.20 -1.99 -12.30
C SER A 124 5.77 -2.54 -12.28
N LYS A 125 5.56 -3.69 -11.62
CA LYS A 125 4.22 -4.23 -11.40
C LYS A 125 3.39 -3.33 -10.47
N ALA A 126 3.98 -2.74 -9.42
CA ALA A 126 3.26 -1.78 -8.57
C ALA A 126 2.78 -0.57 -9.38
N ALA A 127 3.63 -0.02 -10.27
CA ALA A 127 3.30 1.11 -11.13
C ALA A 127 2.09 0.85 -12.05
N SER A 128 1.80 -0.39 -12.42
CA SER A 128 0.60 -0.73 -13.23
C SER A 128 -0.71 -0.68 -12.43
N PHE A 129 -0.66 -0.62 -11.11
CA PHE A 129 -1.85 -0.48 -10.25
C PHE A 129 -2.13 0.97 -9.84
N ASP A 130 -1.17 1.87 -10.02
CA ASP A 130 -1.33 3.32 -9.83
C ASP A 130 -0.41 4.05 -10.82
N GLU A 131 -0.95 4.34 -12.01
CA GLU A 131 -0.20 4.96 -13.12
C GLU A 131 0.26 6.40 -12.82
N LYS A 132 -0.35 7.05 -11.83
CA LYS A 132 0.02 8.40 -11.41
C LYS A 132 1.17 8.41 -10.40
N ALA A 133 1.42 7.30 -9.72
CA ALA A 133 2.42 7.23 -8.67
C ALA A 133 3.85 7.25 -9.22
N GLY A 134 4.63 8.26 -8.88
CA GLY A 134 6.05 8.36 -9.21
C GLY A 134 6.96 7.49 -8.32
N ALA A 135 6.51 7.14 -7.12
CA ALA A 135 7.33 6.40 -6.15
C ALA A 135 7.90 5.07 -6.66
N PRO A 136 7.17 4.21 -7.41
CA PRO A 136 7.75 2.99 -7.97
C PRO A 136 8.95 3.27 -8.86
N TYR A 137 8.88 4.29 -9.70
CA TYR A 137 9.98 4.65 -10.61
C TYR A 137 11.20 5.20 -9.87
N PHE A 138 11.00 5.96 -8.80
CA PHE A 138 12.10 6.36 -7.92
C PHE A 138 12.85 5.15 -7.36
N TYR A 139 12.13 4.14 -6.88
CA TYR A 139 12.77 2.92 -6.35
C TYR A 139 13.34 1.99 -7.43
N ILE A 140 12.81 2.03 -8.66
CA ILE A 140 13.42 1.39 -9.82
C ILE A 140 14.80 2.03 -10.10
N GLY A 141 14.87 3.35 -10.16
CA GLY A 141 16.12 4.08 -10.32
C GLY A 141 17.15 3.73 -9.23
N ASN A 142 16.71 3.69 -7.97
CA ASN A 142 17.55 3.26 -6.85
C ASN A 142 18.04 1.81 -6.98
N SER A 143 17.24 0.91 -7.55
CA SER A 143 17.64 -0.48 -7.78
C SER A 143 18.68 -0.60 -8.89
N TYR A 144 18.49 0.11 -10.01
CA TYR A 144 19.50 0.22 -11.07
C TYR A 144 20.80 0.82 -10.55
N TYR A 145 20.72 1.91 -9.76
CA TYR A 145 21.90 2.54 -9.17
C TYR A 145 22.70 1.56 -8.29
N LYS A 146 22.02 0.70 -7.52
CA LYS A 146 22.67 -0.35 -6.72
C LYS A 146 23.26 -1.49 -7.55
N LEU A 147 22.77 -1.72 -8.76
CA LEU A 147 23.34 -2.72 -9.68
C LEU A 147 24.70 -2.29 -10.24
N GLY A 148 25.01 -0.99 -10.23
CA GLY A 148 26.29 -0.43 -10.61
C GLY A 148 26.22 0.58 -11.77
N ASP A 149 27.37 1.07 -12.19
CA ASP A 149 27.55 2.22 -13.08
C ASP A 149 27.53 1.86 -14.58
N LYS A 150 26.75 0.86 -14.98
CA LYS A 150 26.73 0.43 -16.39
C LYS A 150 25.54 0.99 -17.17
N ASP A 151 24.45 1.27 -16.47
CA ASP A 151 23.15 1.54 -17.09
C ASP A 151 22.62 2.92 -16.64
N PHE A 152 23.48 3.98 -16.75
CA PHE A 152 23.10 5.35 -16.34
C PHE A 152 21.85 5.86 -17.03
N ASP A 153 21.64 5.51 -18.30
CA ASP A 153 20.44 5.90 -19.04
C ASP A 153 19.18 5.38 -18.33
N LEU A 154 19.16 4.12 -17.87
CA LEU A 154 18.02 3.54 -17.13
C LEU A 154 17.84 4.16 -15.75
N ILE A 155 18.93 4.52 -15.08
CA ILE A 155 18.91 5.19 -13.78
C ILE A 155 18.25 6.57 -13.91
N ILE A 156 18.74 7.38 -14.85
CA ILE A 156 18.29 8.75 -15.08
C ILE A 156 16.85 8.76 -15.59
N GLU A 157 16.51 7.92 -16.57
CA GLU A 157 15.16 7.78 -17.11
C GLU A 157 14.16 7.40 -16.00
N SER A 158 14.54 6.50 -15.09
CA SER A 158 13.69 6.10 -13.97
C SER A 158 13.40 7.28 -13.05
N TYR A 159 14.41 8.09 -12.70
CA TYR A 159 14.20 9.28 -11.88
C TYR A 159 13.41 10.37 -12.62
N ASP A 160 13.65 10.57 -13.91
CA ASP A 160 12.88 11.51 -14.73
C ASP A 160 11.41 11.13 -14.77
N LYS A 161 11.11 9.85 -14.95
CA LYS A 161 9.74 9.34 -14.90
C LYS A 161 9.10 9.49 -13.54
N ALA A 162 9.85 9.25 -12.47
CA ALA A 162 9.36 9.49 -11.11
C ALA A 162 8.97 10.96 -10.89
N LEU A 163 9.83 11.90 -11.33
CA LEU A 163 9.63 13.35 -11.19
C LEU A 163 8.51 13.91 -12.09
N ALA A 164 8.16 13.22 -13.16
CA ALA A 164 7.06 13.58 -14.05
C ALA A 164 5.67 13.15 -13.51
N LEU A 165 5.64 12.34 -12.44
CA LEU A 165 4.42 11.79 -11.84
C LEU A 165 4.22 12.32 -10.41
N GLU A 166 3.14 11.89 -9.76
CA GLU A 166 2.82 12.30 -8.39
C GLU A 166 3.81 11.70 -7.39
N LEU A 167 4.50 12.55 -6.64
CA LEU A 167 5.44 12.19 -5.59
C LEU A 167 5.09 12.90 -4.28
N LYS A 168 5.34 12.24 -3.16
CA LYS A 168 5.40 12.92 -1.87
C LYS A 168 6.62 13.83 -1.85
N SER A 169 6.50 14.99 -1.19
CA SER A 169 7.54 16.02 -1.17
C SER A 169 8.90 15.52 -0.68
N ASP A 170 8.93 14.61 0.28
CA ASP A 170 10.16 13.99 0.78
C ASP A 170 10.83 13.11 -0.27
N ILE A 171 10.04 12.32 -1.01
CA ILE A 171 10.55 11.46 -2.10
C ILE A 171 10.95 12.31 -3.30
N GLU A 172 10.23 13.38 -3.61
CA GLU A 172 10.57 14.29 -4.71
C GLU A 172 11.96 14.92 -4.51
N VAL A 173 12.25 15.40 -3.31
CA VAL A 173 13.58 15.95 -2.97
C VAL A 173 14.67 14.89 -3.18
N LEU A 174 14.44 13.67 -2.69
CA LEU A 174 15.39 12.56 -2.86
C LEU A 174 15.57 12.15 -4.33
N ALA A 175 14.48 12.16 -5.12
CA ALA A 175 14.56 11.83 -6.54
C ALA A 175 15.37 12.86 -7.33
N ARG A 176 15.21 14.17 -7.06
CA ARG A 176 16.01 15.22 -7.66
C ARG A 176 17.50 15.09 -7.31
N GLN A 177 17.81 14.84 -6.05
CA GLN A 177 19.20 14.62 -5.61
C GLN A 177 19.83 13.39 -6.26
N ALA A 178 19.13 12.25 -6.24
CA ALA A 178 19.63 11.01 -6.81
C ALA A 178 19.85 11.11 -8.33
N ARG A 179 18.97 11.82 -9.04
CA ARG A 179 19.12 12.12 -10.47
C ARG A 179 20.39 12.93 -10.73
N GLU A 180 20.61 14.01 -9.98
CA GLU A 180 21.79 14.87 -10.13
C GLU A 180 23.08 14.09 -9.82
N GLU A 181 23.11 13.28 -8.79
CA GLU A 181 24.23 12.40 -8.48
C GLU A 181 24.53 11.41 -9.62
N ALA A 182 23.51 10.84 -10.24
CA ALA A 182 23.66 9.93 -11.37
C ALA A 182 24.29 10.64 -12.58
N LEU A 183 23.84 11.86 -12.91
CA LEU A 183 24.41 12.67 -13.99
C LEU A 183 25.89 13.02 -13.76
N ILE A 184 26.22 13.41 -12.51
CA ILE A 184 27.62 13.74 -12.14
C ILE A 184 28.51 12.49 -12.28
N ARG A 185 28.03 11.33 -11.81
CA ARG A 185 28.79 10.06 -11.92
C ARG A 185 28.97 9.62 -13.37
N GLU A 186 27.92 9.68 -14.16
CA GLU A 186 27.98 9.38 -15.59
C GLU A 186 29.02 10.23 -16.30
N LYS A 187 29.00 11.57 -16.06
CA LYS A 187 29.96 12.50 -16.61
C LYS A 187 31.39 12.15 -16.21
N LYS A 188 31.66 11.90 -14.92
CA LYS A 188 32.98 11.51 -14.42
C LYS A 188 33.48 10.24 -15.09
N LEU A 189 32.61 9.24 -15.29
CA LEU A 189 32.98 8.01 -15.95
C LEU A 189 33.35 8.26 -17.44
N LYS A 190 32.53 9.03 -18.17
CA LYS A 190 32.79 9.40 -19.56
C LYS A 190 34.09 10.19 -19.70
N ASP A 191 34.41 11.08 -18.75
CA ASP A 191 35.65 11.87 -18.79
C ASP A 191 36.91 11.04 -18.45
N PHE A 192 36.74 9.98 -17.63
CA PHE A 192 37.84 9.05 -17.32
C PHE A 192 38.27 8.18 -18.52
N TRP A 193 37.33 7.89 -19.43
CA TRP A 193 37.60 7.04 -20.61
C TRP A 193 37.98 7.82 -21.88
N LYS A 194 38.12 9.15 -21.82
CA LYS A 194 38.64 10.00 -22.90
C LYS A 194 40.14 10.18 -22.79
#